data_df34bd783620ff98470a0a9d0de4dc2a
#
_entry.id   df34bd783620ff98470a0a9d0de4dc2a
#
_cell.length_a   1.000
_cell.length_b   1.000
_cell.length_c   1.000
_cell.angle_alpha   90.00
_cell.angle_beta   90.00
_cell.angle_gamma   90.00
#
_symmetry.space_group_name_H-M   'P 1'
#
loop_
_entity.id
_entity.type
_entity.pdbx_description
1 polymer ?
#
loop_
_entity_poly.entity_id
_entity_poly.type
_entity_poly.pdbx_seq_one_letter_code
_entity_poly.pdbx_strand_id
1 'polypeptide(L)'
;RSPSRGLGDVYKRQNTDIVIYRGSSKCLYINLQVSARIQWMMRAYAVIAGRMLFGSDIWELRNRYTLSVFNKKPIADIEVFNNIPGLRRVAVYKLVMSRPLHARKRTEKEVLMRGFTGTYKSLSELGDEDGPLIVVPSGFHVDKAFFYFEFEEGDPKTVSLTPDSNGLELESEQYRLIDMYFEQAGFDQLYNRIHGA
;
A
#
# COMPACT_ATOMS: atom_id res chain seq x y z
N ARG A 1 -9.67 -27.35 52.24
CA ARG A 1 -8.57 -27.38 51.23
C ARG A 1 -9.13 -26.72 49.98
N SER A 2 -8.76 -25.46 49.72
CA SER A 2 -9.11 -24.74 48.50
C SER A 2 -8.12 -25.17 47.40
N PRO A 3 -8.61 -25.44 46.18
CA PRO A 3 -7.70 -25.68 45.06
C PRO A 3 -7.08 -24.35 44.66
N SER A 4 -5.75 -24.34 44.60
CA SER A 4 -4.95 -23.27 44.04
C SER A 4 -5.37 -23.06 42.58
N ARG A 5 -6.00 -21.91 42.28
CA ARG A 5 -6.19 -21.45 40.89
C ARG A 5 -4.80 -21.18 40.34
N GLY A 6 -4.37 -22.00 39.40
CA GLY A 6 -3.19 -21.75 38.62
C GLY A 6 -3.36 -20.41 37.90
N LEU A 7 -2.44 -19.50 38.16
CA LEU A 7 -2.24 -18.31 37.34
C LEU A 7 -1.79 -18.82 35.97
N GLY A 8 -2.74 -18.99 35.07
CA GLY A 8 -2.43 -19.10 33.67
C GLY A 8 -1.81 -17.81 33.25
N ASP A 9 -0.54 -17.84 32.88
CA ASP A 9 0.16 -16.73 32.26
C ASP A 9 -0.60 -16.34 31.00
N VAL A 10 -1.38 -15.28 31.12
CA VAL A 10 -1.97 -14.61 29.97
C VAL A 10 -0.80 -13.89 29.30
N TYR A 11 -0.12 -14.56 28.39
CA TYR A 11 0.76 -13.90 27.44
C TYR A 11 -0.08 -12.93 26.63
N LYS A 12 -0.17 -11.68 27.07
CA LYS A 12 -0.59 -10.58 26.20
C LYS A 12 0.44 -10.52 25.09
N ARG A 13 0.03 -10.85 23.87
CA ARG A 13 0.82 -10.49 22.68
C ARG A 13 1.14 -9.00 22.80
N GLN A 14 2.40 -8.69 23.02
CA GLN A 14 2.86 -7.31 22.96
C GLN A 14 2.73 -6.88 21.52
N ASN A 15 1.84 -5.93 21.27
CA ASN A 15 1.79 -5.27 19.98
C ASN A 15 3.09 -4.47 19.83
N THR A 16 3.89 -4.80 18.85
CA THR A 16 5.15 -4.11 18.59
C THR A 16 4.90 -3.02 17.56
N ASP A 17 5.15 -1.77 17.95
CA ASP A 17 5.18 -0.67 17.00
C ASP A 17 6.49 -0.74 16.22
N ILE A 18 6.40 -0.63 14.91
CA ILE A 18 7.56 -0.67 14.02
C ILE A 18 7.80 0.74 13.49
N VAL A 19 9.01 1.24 13.72
CA VAL A 19 9.46 2.54 13.22
C VAL A 19 10.71 2.33 12.38
N ILE A 20 10.64 2.69 11.10
CA ILE A 20 11.74 2.50 10.15
C ILE A 20 12.13 3.85 9.57
N TYR A 21 13.40 4.19 9.70
CA TYR A 21 13.97 5.33 9.02
C TYR A 21 14.71 4.89 7.75
N ARG A 22 14.29 5.42 6.60
CA ARG A 22 14.99 5.21 5.33
C ARG A 22 15.81 6.45 5.00
N GLY A 23 17.14 6.34 5.13
CA GLY A 23 18.07 7.46 4.94
C GLY A 23 18.08 8.04 3.53
N SER A 24 17.89 7.19 2.48
CA SER A 24 17.84 7.61 1.08
C SER A 24 16.70 8.58 0.76
N SER A 25 15.52 8.32 1.32
CA SER A 25 14.33 9.17 1.13
C SER A 25 14.11 10.18 2.25
N LYS A 26 14.92 10.14 3.31
CA LYS A 26 14.75 10.93 4.54
C LYS A 26 13.35 10.79 5.13
N CYS A 27 12.79 9.59 5.03
CA CYS A 27 11.43 9.28 5.46
C CYS A 27 11.42 8.37 6.66
N LEU A 28 10.45 8.60 7.52
CA LEU A 28 10.14 7.77 8.67
C LEU A 28 8.85 7.02 8.40
N TYR A 29 8.92 5.70 8.40
CA TYR A 29 7.76 4.82 8.30
C TYR A 29 7.37 4.37 9.68
N ILE A 30 6.10 4.55 10.03
CA ILE A 30 5.57 4.18 11.34
C ILE A 30 4.41 3.23 11.10
N ASN A 31 4.54 1.99 11.59
CA ASN A 31 3.48 1.00 11.58
C ASN A 31 3.03 0.74 13.02
N LEU A 32 1.78 1.11 13.33
CA LEU A 32 1.17 0.93 14.63
C LEU A 32 0.07 -0.11 14.55
N GLN A 33 0.12 -1.12 15.42
CA GLN A 33 -0.84 -2.23 15.42
C GLN A 33 -2.17 -1.94 16.14
N VAL A 34 -2.37 -0.76 16.70
CA VAL A 34 -3.55 -0.43 17.52
C VAL A 34 -4.41 0.66 16.89
N SER A 35 -5.67 0.36 16.59
CA SER A 35 -6.54 1.16 15.73
C SER A 35 -7.08 2.48 16.28
N ALA A 36 -7.24 2.68 17.58
CA ALA A 36 -7.97 3.82 18.11
C ALA A 36 -7.13 5.00 18.63
N ARG A 37 -5.81 4.81 18.82
CA ARG A 37 -4.90 5.85 19.32
C ARG A 37 -3.85 6.27 18.30
N ILE A 38 -4.04 5.86 17.05
CA ILE A 38 -3.00 5.87 16.03
C ILE A 38 -2.51 7.28 15.71
N GLN A 39 -3.39 8.23 15.48
CA GLN A 39 -2.99 9.56 14.99
C GLN A 39 -2.10 10.36 15.94
N TRP A 40 -2.42 10.38 17.23
CA TRP A 40 -1.61 11.12 18.17
C TRP A 40 -0.27 10.45 18.47
N MET A 41 -0.24 9.10 18.50
CA MET A 41 1.02 8.34 18.64
C MET A 41 1.92 8.54 17.44
N MET A 42 1.38 8.47 16.22
CA MET A 42 2.14 8.77 15.00
C MET A 42 2.74 10.18 15.05
N ARG A 43 1.97 11.17 15.48
CA ARG A 43 2.47 12.54 15.66
C ARG A 43 3.57 12.61 16.71
N ALA A 44 3.43 11.93 17.82
CA ALA A 44 4.44 11.90 18.88
C ALA A 44 5.74 11.26 18.40
N TYR A 45 5.66 10.10 17.73
CA TYR A 45 6.83 9.45 17.14
C TYR A 45 7.48 10.32 16.05
N ALA A 46 6.68 10.94 15.19
CA ALA A 46 7.19 11.83 14.15
C ALA A 46 7.91 13.04 14.75
N VAL A 47 7.36 13.67 15.77
CA VAL A 47 8.00 14.81 16.46
C VAL A 47 9.30 14.38 17.13
N ILE A 48 9.29 13.28 17.88
CA ILE A 48 10.47 12.80 18.59
C ILE A 48 11.58 12.43 17.59
N ALA A 49 11.24 11.62 16.58
CA ALA A 49 12.20 11.21 15.58
C ALA A 49 12.68 12.40 14.72
N GLY A 50 11.82 13.36 14.45
CA GLY A 50 12.16 14.57 13.75
C GLY A 50 13.18 15.42 14.47
N ARG A 51 12.99 15.65 15.74
CA ARG A 51 13.95 16.36 16.58
C ARG A 51 15.28 15.62 16.66
N MET A 52 15.23 14.29 16.84
CA MET A 52 16.45 13.48 16.95
C MET A 52 17.22 13.37 15.65
N LEU A 53 16.54 13.22 14.50
CA LEU A 53 17.18 12.92 13.23
C LEU A 53 17.47 14.16 12.39
N PHE A 54 16.67 15.23 12.54
CA PHE A 54 16.73 16.39 11.63
C PHE A 54 16.76 17.73 12.35
N GLY A 55 16.65 17.76 13.67
CA GLY A 55 16.63 19.00 14.45
C GLY A 55 15.43 19.92 14.16
N SER A 56 14.36 19.39 13.59
CA SER A 56 13.20 20.16 13.12
C SER A 56 11.89 19.54 13.61
N ASP A 57 10.93 20.39 13.95
CA ASP A 57 9.59 20.02 14.39
C ASP A 57 8.58 19.96 13.23
N ILE A 58 9.02 20.26 12.01
CA ILE A 58 8.12 20.36 10.85
C ILE A 58 7.98 18.97 10.20
N TRP A 59 6.89 18.32 10.52
CA TRP A 59 6.53 17.02 9.93
C TRP A 59 5.17 17.09 9.27
N GLU A 60 5.13 16.61 8.05
CA GLU A 60 3.91 16.43 7.31
C GLU A 60 3.53 14.95 7.34
N LEU A 61 2.43 14.62 8.06
CA LEU A 61 1.84 13.29 7.97
C LEU A 61 1.19 13.13 6.61
N ARG A 62 1.70 12.21 5.81
CA ARG A 62 1.15 11.89 4.49
C ARG A 62 1.01 10.40 4.33
N ASN A 63 0.05 10.02 3.52
CA ASN A 63 -0.03 8.67 3.03
C ASN A 63 1.21 8.38 2.20
N ARG A 64 1.83 7.22 2.43
CA ARG A 64 3.01 6.81 1.67
C ARG A 64 2.69 6.64 0.20
N TYR A 65 1.57 5.99 -0.09
CA TYR A 65 1.21 5.62 -1.44
C TYR A 65 0.13 6.51 -2.04
N THR A 66 0.16 6.64 -3.36
CA THR A 66 -0.90 7.24 -4.15
C THR A 66 -1.40 6.24 -5.18
N LEU A 67 -2.71 6.15 -5.33
CA LEU A 67 -3.33 5.37 -6.39
C LEU A 67 -3.72 6.22 -7.61
N SER A 68 -3.38 7.52 -7.58
CA SER A 68 -3.64 8.44 -8.70
C SER A 68 -2.88 8.08 -9.99
N VAL A 69 -1.88 7.21 -9.89
CA VAL A 69 -1.14 6.66 -11.03
C VAL A 69 -2.09 5.98 -12.02
N PHE A 70 -3.11 5.27 -11.52
CA PHE A 70 -4.12 4.60 -12.34
C PHE A 70 -5.00 5.55 -13.16
N ASN A 71 -5.12 6.80 -12.74
CA ASN A 71 -5.84 7.83 -13.49
C ASN A 71 -4.98 8.53 -14.56
N LYS A 72 -3.67 8.26 -14.56
CA LYS A 72 -2.69 8.92 -15.43
C LYS A 72 -2.12 7.99 -16.50
N LYS A 73 -2.07 6.69 -16.22
CA LYS A 73 -1.42 5.68 -17.07
C LYS A 73 -2.35 4.50 -17.33
N PRO A 74 -2.29 3.89 -18.52
CA PRO A 74 -2.90 2.59 -18.77
C PRO A 74 -2.39 1.53 -17.80
N ILE A 75 -3.22 0.53 -17.50
CA ILE A 75 -2.83 -0.54 -16.57
C ILE A 75 -1.61 -1.30 -17.10
N ALA A 76 -1.57 -1.59 -18.41
CA ALA A 76 -0.42 -2.26 -19.01
C ALA A 76 0.90 -1.48 -18.83
N ASP A 77 0.86 -0.14 -18.87
CA ASP A 77 2.06 0.69 -18.64
C ASP A 77 2.48 0.69 -17.16
N ILE A 78 1.52 0.51 -16.25
CA ILE A 78 1.81 0.38 -14.82
C ILE A 78 2.53 -0.94 -14.52
N GLU A 79 2.18 -2.01 -15.22
CA GLU A 79 2.76 -3.34 -15.05
C GLU A 79 4.19 -3.45 -15.61
N VAL A 80 4.61 -2.49 -16.44
CA VAL A 80 5.98 -2.41 -16.95
C VAL A 80 6.92 -1.92 -15.86
N PHE A 81 8.00 -2.62 -15.66
CA PHE A 81 9.09 -2.22 -14.77
C PHE A 81 10.43 -2.38 -15.45
N ASN A 82 11.37 -1.52 -15.09
CA ASN A 82 12.71 -1.54 -15.67
C ASN A 82 13.73 -1.89 -14.57
N ASN A 83 14.56 -2.89 -14.87
CA ASN A 83 15.77 -3.16 -14.09
C ASN A 83 15.54 -3.42 -12.60
N ILE A 84 14.58 -4.26 -12.23
CA ILE A 84 14.45 -4.80 -10.89
C ILE A 84 14.88 -6.27 -10.93
N PRO A 85 16.20 -6.57 -10.73
CA PRO A 85 16.68 -7.95 -10.74
C PRO A 85 15.94 -8.78 -9.70
N GLY A 86 15.52 -9.99 -10.08
CA GLY A 86 14.74 -10.86 -9.20
C GLY A 86 13.23 -10.74 -9.36
N LEU A 87 12.71 -9.71 -10.03
CA LEU A 87 11.29 -9.56 -10.33
C LEU A 87 11.02 -10.00 -11.78
N ARG A 88 10.14 -11.00 -11.94
CA ARG A 88 9.81 -11.58 -13.23
C ARG A 88 8.57 -10.98 -13.89
N ARG A 89 7.51 -10.77 -13.09
CA ARG A 89 6.22 -10.29 -13.58
C ARG A 89 5.47 -9.53 -12.50
N VAL A 90 4.74 -8.51 -12.94
CA VAL A 90 3.74 -7.82 -12.13
C VAL A 90 2.42 -7.83 -12.90
N ALA A 91 1.31 -8.07 -12.20
CA ALA A 91 -0.02 -7.95 -12.76
C ALA A 91 -0.95 -7.24 -11.79
N VAL A 92 -1.72 -6.27 -12.28
CA VAL A 92 -2.84 -5.67 -11.56
C VAL A 92 -4.07 -6.52 -11.84
N TYR A 93 -4.46 -7.36 -10.90
CA TYR A 93 -5.53 -8.34 -11.13
C TYR A 93 -6.89 -7.93 -10.58
N LYS A 94 -6.95 -6.89 -9.72
CA LYS A 94 -8.21 -6.40 -9.16
C LYS A 94 -8.08 -4.94 -8.74
N LEU A 95 -9.14 -4.16 -9.00
CA LEU A 95 -9.29 -2.79 -8.52
C LEU A 95 -10.62 -2.62 -7.80
N VAL A 96 -10.62 -1.83 -6.74
CA VAL A 96 -11.81 -1.26 -6.11
C VAL A 96 -11.79 0.23 -6.41
N MET A 97 -12.83 0.68 -7.08
CA MET A 97 -12.96 2.06 -7.56
C MET A 97 -14.25 2.69 -7.05
N SER A 98 -14.20 3.97 -6.75
CA SER A 98 -15.38 4.74 -6.35
C SER A 98 -15.48 6.04 -7.13
N ARG A 99 -16.70 6.53 -7.29
CA ARG A 99 -16.95 7.89 -7.77
C ARG A 99 -18.01 8.57 -6.91
N PRO A 100 -17.92 9.89 -6.69
CA PRO A 100 -18.96 10.63 -6.01
C PRO A 100 -20.21 10.68 -6.91
N LEU A 101 -21.38 10.36 -6.34
CA LEU A 101 -22.66 10.56 -7.02
C LEU A 101 -23.11 12.02 -6.86
N HIS A 102 -23.28 12.73 -7.96
CA HIS A 102 -23.67 14.15 -7.97
C HIS A 102 -25.16 14.39 -7.68
N ALA A 103 -25.92 13.40 -7.18
CA ALA A 103 -27.33 13.56 -6.92
C ALA A 103 -27.60 13.96 -5.46
N ARG A 104 -28.01 15.22 -5.27
CA ARG A 104 -28.70 15.72 -4.07
C ARG A 104 -27.93 15.70 -2.76
N LYS A 105 -26.81 16.41 -2.62
CA LYS A 105 -26.13 16.70 -1.34
C LYS A 105 -25.85 15.48 -0.42
N ARG A 106 -25.95 14.25 -0.91
CA ARG A 106 -25.52 13.05 -0.24
C ARG A 106 -24.19 12.61 -0.79
N THR A 107 -23.24 12.33 0.07
CA THR A 107 -21.95 11.70 -0.24
C THR A 107 -22.14 10.19 -0.49
N GLU A 108 -23.01 9.83 -1.40
CA GLU A 108 -23.13 8.44 -1.86
C GLU A 108 -21.96 8.16 -2.81
N LYS A 109 -21.26 7.08 -2.58
CA LYS A 109 -20.19 6.60 -3.46
C LYS A 109 -20.70 5.42 -4.24
N GLU A 110 -20.54 5.45 -5.55
CA GLU A 110 -20.66 4.26 -6.36
C GLU A 110 -19.34 3.51 -6.33
N VAL A 111 -19.36 2.23 -5.97
CA VAL A 111 -18.17 1.37 -5.91
C VAL A 111 -18.23 0.38 -7.05
N LEU A 112 -17.19 0.37 -7.86
CA LEU A 112 -17.00 -0.59 -8.93
C LEU A 112 -15.83 -1.50 -8.57
N MET A 113 -16.09 -2.82 -8.54
CA MET A 113 -15.05 -3.83 -8.41
C MET A 113 -14.79 -4.47 -9.76
N ARG A 114 -13.52 -4.48 -10.19
CA ARG A 114 -13.08 -5.20 -11.39
C ARG A 114 -12.04 -6.24 -11.01
N GLY A 115 -12.15 -7.41 -11.59
CA GLY A 115 -11.30 -8.57 -11.35
C GLY A 115 -12.05 -9.74 -10.73
N PHE A 116 -11.51 -10.93 -10.91
CA PHE A 116 -12.09 -12.17 -10.42
C PHE A 116 -11.32 -12.70 -9.22
N THR A 117 -12.04 -13.28 -8.26
CA THR A 117 -11.43 -13.98 -7.13
C THR A 117 -10.69 -15.22 -7.64
N GLY A 118 -9.45 -15.41 -7.19
CA GLY A 118 -8.63 -16.56 -7.56
C GLY A 118 -7.96 -16.47 -8.93
N THR A 119 -8.12 -15.36 -9.65
CA THR A 119 -7.42 -15.10 -10.91
C THR A 119 -6.36 -14.01 -10.74
N TYR A 120 -5.16 -14.24 -11.29
CA TYR A 120 -4.02 -13.31 -11.23
C TYR A 120 -3.60 -12.82 -12.61
N LYS A 121 -4.52 -12.87 -13.58
CA LYS A 121 -4.30 -12.26 -14.89
C LYS A 121 -4.42 -10.74 -14.77
N SER A 122 -3.68 -10.02 -15.60
CA SER A 122 -3.83 -8.57 -15.70
C SER A 122 -5.25 -8.18 -16.09
N LEU A 123 -5.76 -7.11 -15.51
CA LEU A 123 -7.05 -6.54 -15.90
C LEU A 123 -7.04 -6.04 -17.35
N SER A 124 -5.87 -5.69 -17.89
CA SER A 124 -5.70 -5.31 -19.30
C SER A 124 -5.81 -6.50 -20.26
N GLU A 125 -5.69 -7.74 -19.76
CA GLU A 125 -5.75 -8.99 -20.54
C GLU A 125 -7.03 -9.78 -20.29
N LEU A 126 -7.84 -9.41 -19.28
CA LEU A 126 -9.08 -10.11 -18.96
C LEU A 126 -10.12 -9.91 -20.06
N GLY A 127 -10.50 -11.00 -20.70
CA GLY A 127 -11.69 -11.08 -21.55
C GLY A 127 -12.90 -11.50 -20.70
N ASP A 128 -13.68 -10.57 -20.22
CA ASP A 128 -15.00 -10.81 -19.64
C ASP A 128 -16.08 -10.16 -20.52
N GLU A 129 -17.35 -10.25 -20.11
CA GLU A 129 -18.45 -9.62 -20.85
C GLU A 129 -18.25 -8.10 -21.06
N ASP A 130 -17.56 -7.45 -20.11
CA ASP A 130 -17.26 -6.01 -20.17
C ASP A 130 -15.93 -5.72 -20.90
N GLY A 131 -15.18 -6.73 -21.31
CA GLY A 131 -13.87 -6.62 -21.94
C GLY A 131 -12.73 -6.22 -20.99
N PRO A 132 -11.49 -6.08 -21.50
CA PRO A 132 -10.32 -5.74 -20.71
C PRO A 132 -10.44 -4.32 -20.13
N LEU A 133 -9.97 -4.13 -18.90
CA LEU A 133 -9.85 -2.82 -18.29
C LEU A 133 -8.49 -2.22 -18.64
N ILE A 134 -8.45 -1.35 -19.64
CA ILE A 134 -7.20 -0.73 -20.10
C ILE A 134 -6.88 0.52 -19.26
N VAL A 135 -7.89 1.34 -18.98
CA VAL A 135 -7.78 2.58 -18.20
C VAL A 135 -8.91 2.69 -17.19
N VAL A 136 -8.66 3.37 -16.08
CA VAL A 136 -9.70 3.65 -15.09
C VAL A 136 -10.75 4.58 -15.73
N PRO A 137 -12.06 4.24 -15.63
CA PRO A 137 -13.11 5.06 -16.22
C PRO A 137 -13.12 6.49 -15.66
N SER A 138 -13.46 7.45 -16.51
CA SER A 138 -13.51 8.86 -16.12
C SER A 138 -14.46 9.09 -14.94
N GLY A 139 -14.02 9.89 -13.98
CA GLY A 139 -14.76 10.19 -12.76
C GLY A 139 -14.61 9.17 -11.64
N PHE A 140 -13.97 8.01 -11.89
CA PHE A 140 -13.63 7.07 -10.84
C PHE A 140 -12.26 7.36 -10.24
N HIS A 141 -12.13 7.06 -8.94
CA HIS A 141 -10.87 7.02 -8.20
C HIS A 141 -10.62 5.59 -7.74
N VAL A 142 -9.37 5.17 -7.78
CA VAL A 142 -8.98 3.87 -7.24
C VAL A 142 -8.78 4.00 -5.74
N ASP A 143 -9.57 3.26 -4.96
CA ASP A 143 -9.47 3.24 -3.50
C ASP A 143 -8.54 2.13 -3.02
N LYS A 144 -8.47 1.01 -3.79
CA LYS A 144 -7.62 -0.13 -3.49
C LYS A 144 -7.23 -0.87 -4.77
N ALA A 145 -5.96 -1.22 -4.87
CA ALA A 145 -5.41 -2.02 -5.95
C ALA A 145 -4.82 -3.33 -5.41
N PHE A 146 -4.92 -4.39 -6.19
CA PHE A 146 -4.38 -5.69 -5.87
C PHE A 146 -3.42 -6.10 -6.95
N PHE A 147 -2.20 -6.41 -6.54
CA PHE A 147 -1.09 -6.78 -7.38
C PHE A 147 -0.71 -8.24 -7.16
N TYR A 148 -0.31 -8.90 -8.23
CA TYR A 148 0.32 -10.19 -8.22
C TYR A 148 1.76 -10.03 -8.71
N PHE A 149 2.70 -10.56 -7.95
CA PHE A 149 4.13 -10.50 -8.22
C PHE A 149 4.67 -11.90 -8.42
N GLU A 150 5.37 -12.13 -9.52
CA GLU A 150 6.19 -13.31 -9.75
C GLU A 150 7.66 -12.92 -9.66
N PHE A 151 8.44 -13.75 -8.99
CA PHE A 151 9.87 -13.56 -8.80
C PHE A 151 10.66 -14.59 -9.60
N GLU A 152 11.94 -14.30 -9.86
CA GLU A 152 12.83 -15.28 -10.47
C GLU A 152 13.07 -16.46 -9.53
N GLU A 153 13.13 -16.17 -8.21
CA GLU A 153 13.29 -17.15 -7.16
C GLU A 153 12.23 -16.95 -6.07
N GLY A 154 11.69 -18.08 -5.56
CA GLY A 154 10.71 -18.10 -4.48
C GLY A 154 9.26 -18.04 -4.96
N ASP A 155 8.35 -18.08 -4.00
CA ASP A 155 6.90 -18.14 -4.25
C ASP A 155 6.35 -16.79 -4.68
N PRO A 156 5.36 -16.77 -5.59
CA PRO A 156 4.69 -15.53 -5.96
C PRO A 156 3.93 -14.92 -4.78
N LYS A 157 3.74 -13.62 -4.81
CA LYS A 157 3.04 -12.86 -3.75
C LYS A 157 1.87 -12.07 -4.33
N THR A 158 0.81 -11.98 -3.52
CA THR A 158 -0.27 -11.03 -3.76
C THR A 158 -0.22 -9.93 -2.72
N VAL A 159 -0.30 -8.69 -3.18
CA VAL A 159 -0.25 -7.51 -2.31
C VAL A 159 -1.43 -6.61 -2.62
N SER A 160 -2.08 -6.10 -1.57
CA SER A 160 -3.08 -5.05 -1.72
C SER A 160 -2.50 -3.70 -1.32
N LEU A 161 -2.72 -2.70 -2.15
CA LEU A 161 -2.25 -1.34 -1.94
C LEU A 161 -3.43 -0.41 -1.70
N THR A 162 -3.39 0.33 -0.59
CA THR A 162 -4.27 1.47 -0.31
C THR A 162 -3.38 2.67 0.05
N PRO A 163 -3.86 3.90 -0.02
CA PRO A 163 -3.06 5.05 0.40
C PRO A 163 -2.52 4.92 1.82
N ASP A 164 -3.30 4.33 2.72
CA ASP A 164 -3.00 4.26 4.15
C ASP A 164 -2.25 3.00 4.58
N SER A 165 -2.14 1.98 3.70
CA SER A 165 -1.60 0.70 4.11
C SER A 165 -0.14 0.53 3.71
N ASN A 166 0.61 -0.01 4.66
CA ASN A 166 1.93 -0.58 4.45
C ASN A 166 1.88 -2.10 4.49
N GLY A 167 0.93 -2.76 3.84
CA GLY A 167 0.74 -4.21 3.92
C GLY A 167 1.96 -5.07 3.52
N LEU A 168 3.17 -4.51 3.61
CA LEU A 168 4.44 -5.16 3.31
C LEU A 168 5.10 -5.61 4.61
N GLU A 169 5.35 -6.90 4.73
CA GLU A 169 6.25 -7.47 5.74
C GLU A 169 7.68 -7.11 5.33
N LEU A 170 8.32 -6.23 6.09
CA LEU A 170 9.58 -5.57 5.71
C LEU A 170 10.82 -6.47 5.73
N GLU A 171 10.70 -7.72 6.15
CA GLU A 171 11.86 -8.58 6.44
C GLU A 171 12.27 -9.50 5.28
N SER A 172 11.47 -9.64 4.21
CA SER A 172 11.86 -10.52 3.11
C SER A 172 12.39 -9.75 1.91
N GLU A 173 13.34 -10.37 1.21
CA GLU A 173 13.91 -9.85 -0.04
C GLU A 173 12.82 -9.58 -1.08
N GLN A 174 11.81 -10.43 -1.17
CA GLN A 174 10.67 -10.27 -2.07
C GLN A 174 9.90 -8.97 -1.80
N TYR A 175 9.67 -8.61 -0.54
CA TYR A 175 9.01 -7.35 -0.21
C TYR A 175 9.88 -6.13 -0.52
N ARG A 176 11.19 -6.26 -0.45
CA ARG A 176 12.10 -5.20 -0.92
C ARG A 176 11.95 -4.97 -2.43
N LEU A 177 11.83 -6.04 -3.23
CA LEU A 177 11.61 -5.93 -4.67
C LEU A 177 10.25 -5.28 -5.00
N ILE A 178 9.19 -5.65 -4.27
CA ILE A 178 7.86 -5.04 -4.38
C ILE A 178 7.92 -3.53 -4.07
N ASP A 179 8.65 -3.16 -3.04
CA ASP A 179 8.82 -1.77 -2.63
C ASP A 179 9.56 -0.96 -3.72
N MET A 180 10.64 -1.51 -4.27
CA MET A 180 11.35 -0.92 -5.40
C MET A 180 10.44 -0.73 -6.63
N TYR A 181 9.57 -1.71 -6.89
CA TYR A 181 8.58 -1.58 -7.95
C TYR A 181 7.60 -0.43 -7.70
N PHE A 182 7.05 -0.32 -6.50
CA PHE A 182 6.13 0.77 -6.17
C PHE A 182 6.79 2.15 -6.24
N GLU A 183 8.06 2.25 -5.92
CA GLU A 183 8.86 3.47 -6.12
C GLU A 183 8.96 3.81 -7.61
N GLN A 184 9.36 2.86 -8.47
CA GLN A 184 9.54 3.08 -9.91
C GLN A 184 8.22 3.34 -10.65
N ALA A 185 7.16 2.63 -10.29
CA ALA A 185 5.85 2.78 -10.93
C ALA A 185 5.16 4.10 -10.56
N GLY A 186 5.70 4.83 -9.55
CA GLY A 186 5.21 6.14 -9.14
C GLY A 186 4.13 6.08 -8.05
N PHE A 187 3.97 4.94 -7.39
CA PHE A 187 3.03 4.82 -6.28
C PHE A 187 3.55 5.46 -4.99
N ASP A 188 4.87 5.47 -4.76
CA ASP A 188 5.46 6.08 -3.56
C ASP A 188 5.54 7.60 -3.72
N GLN A 189 4.68 8.33 -3.02
CA GLN A 189 4.61 9.80 -3.08
C GLN A 189 5.87 10.47 -2.55
N LEU A 190 6.56 9.84 -1.63
CA LEU A 190 7.75 10.42 -1.01
C LEU A 190 8.95 10.28 -1.94
N TYR A 191 9.05 9.15 -2.61
CA TYR A 191 10.07 8.92 -3.63
C TYR A 191 9.92 9.91 -4.79
N ASN A 192 8.70 10.08 -5.30
CA ASN A 192 8.40 10.99 -6.42
C ASN A 192 8.78 12.45 -6.14
N ARG A 193 8.66 12.90 -4.89
CA ARG A 193 9.04 14.28 -4.51
C ARG A 193 10.54 14.51 -4.49
N ILE A 194 11.30 13.50 -4.11
CA ILE A 194 12.75 13.60 -3.96
C ILE A 194 13.42 13.51 -5.33
N HIS A 195 12.86 12.72 -6.23
CA HIS A 195 13.45 12.39 -7.52
C HIS A 195 12.76 13.05 -8.72
N GLY A 196 11.73 13.89 -8.50
CA GLY A 196 11.16 14.74 -9.55
C GLY A 196 10.40 14.00 -10.63
N ALA A 197 9.66 12.96 -10.27
CA ALA A 197 8.80 12.22 -11.19
C ALA A 197 7.44 12.89 -11.39
#